data_dc95247b8f46a4fcc2c392b381e9866e
#
_entry.id   dc95247b8f46a4fcc2c392b381e9866e
#
_cell.length_a   1.000
_cell.length_b   1.000
_cell.length_c   1.000
_cell.angle_alpha   90.00
_cell.angle_beta   90.00
_cell.angle_gamma   90.00
#
_symmetry.space_group_name_H-M   'P 1'
#
loop_
_entity.id
_entity.type
_entity.pdbx_description
1 polymer ?
#
loop_
_entity_poly.entity_id
_entity_poly.type
_entity_poly.pdbx_seq_one_letter_code
_entity_poly.pdbx_strand_id
1 'polypeptide(L)'
;RIVGAERLTPTAKKLRELVHFGQILQSHALHFFHLSSPDLLFGFESDVKKRNIIGVIEAHPEIALQGVKLRKYGQEVIRAICGKRIHGTGAVPGGMNKRISAAERDILLKDIDDITEWAKAAVKLSRDYHLSNQPMSCEFGTMPSNYLSLVRPDGALELYDGKLRA
;
A
#
# COMPACT_ATOMS: atom_id res chain seq x y z
N ARG A 1 19.72 7.53 -10.35
CA ARG A 1 20.93 8.26 -10.80
C ARG A 1 20.63 9.70 -11.19
N ILE A 2 19.61 9.96 -12.03
CA ILE A 2 19.22 11.33 -12.45
C ILE A 2 18.96 12.25 -11.27
N VAL A 3 18.37 11.75 -10.18
CA VAL A 3 18.07 12.53 -8.97
C VAL A 3 19.16 12.47 -7.91
N GLY A 4 20.33 11.92 -8.20
CA GLY A 4 21.45 11.85 -7.28
C GLY A 4 21.18 11.00 -6.03
N ALA A 5 20.54 9.84 -6.19
CA ALA A 5 20.14 8.96 -5.08
C ALA A 5 21.33 8.58 -4.16
N GLU A 6 22.52 8.47 -4.72
CA GLU A 6 23.75 8.13 -3.98
C GLU A 6 24.29 9.30 -3.13
N ARG A 7 23.80 10.53 -3.37
CA ARG A 7 24.24 11.77 -2.70
C ARG A 7 23.18 12.41 -1.84
N LEU A 8 22.16 11.64 -1.46
CA LEU A 8 21.10 12.12 -0.59
C LEU A 8 21.60 12.28 0.86
N THR A 9 21.10 13.31 1.51
CA THR A 9 21.24 13.40 2.98
C THR A 9 20.45 12.26 3.64
N PRO A 10 20.85 11.80 4.85
CA PRO A 10 20.12 10.75 5.56
C PRO A 10 18.63 11.05 5.75
N THR A 11 18.30 12.31 6.05
CA THR A 11 16.89 12.76 6.17
C THR A 11 16.13 12.66 4.85
N ALA A 12 16.73 13.10 3.75
CA ALA A 12 16.09 13.01 2.43
C ALA A 12 15.86 11.55 2.01
N LYS A 13 16.79 10.65 2.31
CA LYS A 13 16.63 9.21 2.07
C LYS A 13 15.42 8.67 2.83
N LYS A 14 15.30 8.92 4.14
CA LYS A 14 14.17 8.49 4.96
C LYS A 14 12.83 9.08 4.49
N LEU A 15 12.81 10.34 4.07
CA LEU A 15 11.58 10.96 3.55
C LEU A 15 11.14 10.35 2.22
N ARG A 16 12.07 10.01 1.33
CA ARG A 16 11.75 9.31 0.07
C ARG A 16 11.21 7.90 0.33
N GLU A 17 11.82 7.18 1.24
CA GLU A 17 11.35 5.88 1.69
C GLU A 17 9.94 5.96 2.28
N LEU A 18 9.68 6.94 3.14
CA LEU A 18 8.37 7.16 3.75
C LEU A 18 7.29 7.50 2.69
N VAL A 19 7.60 8.33 1.68
CA VAL A 19 6.69 8.59 0.56
C VAL A 19 6.41 7.32 -0.22
N HIS A 20 7.43 6.51 -0.48
CA HIS A 20 7.29 5.26 -1.21
C HIS A 20 6.35 4.29 -0.49
N PHE A 21 6.56 4.08 0.81
CA PHE A 21 5.66 3.23 1.60
C PHE A 21 4.26 3.83 1.79
N GLY A 22 4.14 5.15 1.90
CA GLY A 22 2.85 5.85 1.86
C GLY A 22 2.11 5.61 0.55
N GLN A 23 2.81 5.60 -0.58
CA GLN A 23 2.25 5.29 -1.89
C GLN A 23 1.81 3.81 -1.99
N ILE A 24 2.63 2.88 -1.51
CA ILE A 24 2.28 1.45 -1.46
C ILE A 24 1.02 1.27 -0.62
N LEU A 25 0.98 1.81 0.58
CA LEU A 25 -0.17 1.69 1.48
C LEU A 25 -1.46 2.21 0.84
N GLN A 26 -1.46 3.45 0.30
CA GLN A 26 -2.66 4.02 -0.30
C GLN A 26 -3.12 3.24 -1.55
N SER A 27 -2.19 2.75 -2.36
CA SER A 27 -2.46 1.99 -3.57
C SER A 27 -3.03 0.60 -3.24
N HIS A 28 -2.39 -0.13 -2.32
CA HIS A 28 -2.84 -1.45 -1.90
C HIS A 28 -4.17 -1.39 -1.15
N ALA A 29 -4.38 -0.39 -0.30
CA ALA A 29 -5.67 -0.18 0.35
C ALA A 29 -6.79 0.09 -0.67
N LEU A 30 -6.52 0.90 -1.69
CA LEU A 30 -7.49 1.12 -2.77
C LEU A 30 -7.81 -0.19 -3.50
N HIS A 31 -6.76 -0.92 -3.92
CA HIS A 31 -6.95 -2.17 -4.66
C HIS A 31 -7.72 -3.20 -3.83
N PHE A 32 -7.24 -3.49 -2.63
CA PHE A 32 -7.81 -4.53 -1.79
C PHE A 32 -9.25 -4.22 -1.35
N PHE A 33 -9.48 -3.03 -0.77
CA PHE A 33 -10.78 -2.69 -0.17
C PHE A 33 -11.83 -2.18 -1.16
N HIS A 34 -11.46 -1.67 -2.32
CA HIS A 34 -12.44 -1.10 -3.26
C HIS A 34 -12.56 -1.90 -4.56
N LEU A 35 -11.47 -2.52 -5.02
CA LEU A 35 -11.48 -3.24 -6.29
C LEU A 35 -11.65 -4.75 -6.09
N SER A 36 -10.95 -5.35 -5.13
CA SER A 36 -10.96 -6.80 -4.94
C SER A 36 -11.96 -7.26 -3.87
N SER A 37 -12.30 -6.44 -2.88
CA SER A 37 -13.13 -6.86 -1.75
C SER A 37 -14.52 -7.37 -2.13
N PRO A 38 -15.23 -6.83 -3.14
CA PRO A 38 -16.51 -7.40 -3.53
C PRO A 38 -16.42 -8.87 -3.95
N ASP A 39 -15.41 -9.20 -4.75
CA ASP A 39 -15.20 -10.59 -5.19
C ASP A 39 -14.74 -11.49 -4.06
N LEU A 40 -13.82 -10.99 -3.20
CA LEU A 40 -13.28 -11.74 -2.08
C LEU A 40 -14.31 -12.03 -0.98
N LEU A 41 -15.19 -11.07 -0.67
CA LEU A 41 -16.13 -11.17 0.43
C LEU A 41 -17.43 -11.88 0.04
N PHE A 42 -17.87 -11.71 -1.20
CA PHE A 42 -19.13 -12.32 -1.67
C PHE A 42 -18.93 -13.58 -2.52
N GLY A 43 -17.72 -13.79 -3.06
CA GLY A 43 -17.42 -14.87 -4.00
C GLY A 43 -17.82 -14.53 -5.45
N PHE A 44 -17.10 -15.12 -6.41
CA PHE A 44 -17.29 -14.84 -7.85
C PHE A 44 -18.64 -15.24 -8.40
N GLU A 45 -19.30 -16.23 -7.79
CA GLU A 45 -20.64 -16.74 -8.20
C GLU A 45 -21.81 -15.98 -7.56
N SER A 46 -21.53 -14.97 -6.73
CA SER A 46 -22.57 -14.20 -6.06
C SER A 46 -23.33 -13.26 -7.01
N ASP A 47 -24.53 -12.84 -6.59
CA ASP A 47 -25.34 -11.89 -7.35
C ASP A 47 -24.56 -10.59 -7.63
N VAL A 48 -24.41 -10.27 -8.91
CA VAL A 48 -23.70 -9.07 -9.38
C VAL A 48 -24.30 -7.77 -8.84
N LYS A 49 -25.57 -7.76 -8.46
CA LYS A 49 -26.21 -6.59 -7.83
C LYS A 49 -25.66 -6.31 -6.44
N LYS A 50 -25.14 -7.33 -5.74
CA LYS A 50 -24.53 -7.23 -4.41
C LYS A 50 -23.00 -7.19 -4.48
N ARG A 51 -22.40 -7.78 -5.52
CA ARG A 51 -20.96 -7.89 -5.70
C ARG A 51 -20.35 -6.58 -6.24
N ASN A 52 -20.47 -5.55 -5.43
CA ASN A 52 -19.91 -4.21 -5.71
C ASN A 52 -19.61 -3.50 -4.39
N ILE A 53 -18.98 -2.33 -4.46
CA ILE A 53 -18.55 -1.58 -3.28
C ILE A 53 -19.72 -1.13 -2.40
N ILE A 54 -20.90 -0.90 -2.95
CA ILE A 54 -22.07 -0.53 -2.16
C ILE A 54 -22.50 -1.73 -1.32
N GLY A 55 -22.58 -2.93 -1.91
CA GLY A 55 -22.84 -4.15 -1.16
C GLY A 55 -21.81 -4.42 -0.05
N VAL A 56 -20.53 -4.11 -0.29
CA VAL A 56 -19.50 -4.21 0.76
C VAL A 56 -19.77 -3.23 1.89
N ILE A 57 -20.14 -1.98 1.60
CA ILE A 57 -20.48 -0.98 2.62
C ILE A 57 -21.70 -1.43 3.45
N GLU A 58 -22.69 -2.01 2.81
CA GLU A 58 -23.91 -2.50 3.49
C GLU A 58 -23.64 -3.73 4.36
N ALA A 59 -22.92 -4.71 3.84
CA ALA A 59 -22.68 -5.99 4.53
C ALA A 59 -21.49 -5.95 5.51
N HIS A 60 -20.47 -5.14 5.23
CA HIS A 60 -19.21 -5.07 5.95
C HIS A 60 -18.74 -3.62 6.19
N PRO A 61 -19.55 -2.78 6.86
CA PRO A 61 -19.28 -1.34 7.00
C PRO A 61 -17.95 -1.03 7.69
N GLU A 62 -17.54 -1.85 8.64
CA GLU A 62 -16.26 -1.67 9.34
C GLU A 62 -15.06 -1.90 8.41
N ILE A 63 -15.10 -2.96 7.61
CA ILE A 63 -14.05 -3.26 6.62
C ILE A 63 -13.95 -2.13 5.60
N ALA A 64 -15.09 -1.67 5.08
CA ALA A 64 -15.14 -0.55 4.14
C ALA A 64 -14.54 0.74 4.75
N LEU A 65 -14.90 1.06 5.99
CA LEU A 65 -14.37 2.22 6.71
C LEU A 65 -12.86 2.13 6.94
N GLN A 66 -12.35 0.96 7.35
CA GLN A 66 -10.92 0.72 7.52
C GLN A 66 -10.16 0.93 6.20
N GLY A 67 -10.69 0.44 5.09
CA GLY A 67 -10.11 0.64 3.76
C GLY A 67 -10.00 2.11 3.37
N VAL A 68 -11.06 2.89 3.60
CA VAL A 68 -11.05 4.35 3.38
C VAL A 68 -10.00 5.04 4.24
N LYS A 69 -9.90 4.69 5.52
CA LYS A 69 -8.95 5.29 6.47
C LYS A 69 -7.50 4.93 6.13
N LEU A 70 -7.22 3.68 5.79
CA LEU A 70 -5.88 3.22 5.35
C LEU A 70 -5.43 3.98 4.09
N ARG A 71 -6.30 4.07 3.09
CA ARG A 71 -6.02 4.85 1.87
C ARG A 71 -5.77 6.32 2.19
N LYS A 72 -6.64 6.94 2.98
CA LYS A 72 -6.50 8.33 3.40
C LYS A 72 -5.18 8.58 4.12
N TYR A 73 -4.79 7.69 5.02
CA TYR A 73 -3.53 7.81 5.76
C TYR A 73 -2.32 7.83 4.83
N GLY A 74 -2.22 6.89 3.89
CA GLY A 74 -1.15 6.88 2.89
C GLY A 74 -1.11 8.17 2.06
N GLN A 75 -2.26 8.72 1.68
CA GLN A 75 -2.35 10.02 1.00
C GLN A 75 -1.92 11.20 1.87
N GLU A 76 -2.21 11.17 3.19
CA GLU A 76 -1.74 12.21 4.10
C GLU A 76 -0.22 12.15 4.31
N VAL A 77 0.38 10.96 4.34
CA VAL A 77 1.85 10.80 4.32
C VAL A 77 2.44 11.47 3.08
N ILE A 78 1.90 11.17 1.90
CA ILE A 78 2.37 11.76 0.64
C ILE A 78 2.19 13.29 0.67
N ARG A 79 1.04 13.78 1.12
CA ARG A 79 0.76 15.22 1.22
C ARG A 79 1.72 15.94 2.17
N ALA A 80 1.98 15.37 3.33
CA ALA A 80 2.88 15.95 4.33
C ALA A 80 4.30 16.14 3.77
N ILE A 81 4.77 15.21 2.94
CA ILE A 81 6.14 15.22 2.42
C ILE A 81 6.25 15.91 1.05
N CYS A 82 5.27 15.72 0.18
CA CYS A 82 5.30 16.21 -1.20
C CYS A 82 4.38 17.43 -1.46
N GLY A 83 3.61 17.87 -0.46
CA GLY A 83 2.68 18.99 -0.59
C GLY A 83 1.35 18.65 -1.28
N LYS A 84 1.24 17.50 -1.95
CA LYS A 84 0.04 17.05 -2.68
C LYS A 84 -0.21 15.57 -2.36
N ARG A 85 -1.48 15.14 -2.37
CA ARG A 85 -1.87 13.73 -2.18
C ARG A 85 -1.60 12.86 -3.40
N ILE A 86 -1.68 13.45 -4.59
CA ILE A 86 -1.53 12.79 -5.89
C ILE A 86 -0.55 13.61 -6.72
N HIS A 87 0.29 12.93 -7.51
CA HIS A 87 1.33 13.56 -8.32
C HIS A 87 2.25 14.49 -7.53
N GLY A 88 2.70 14.03 -6.36
CA GLY A 88 3.63 14.79 -5.52
C GLY A 88 4.98 15.00 -6.20
N THR A 89 5.51 16.21 -6.08
CA THR A 89 6.80 16.61 -6.65
C THR A 89 7.86 16.83 -5.56
N GLY A 90 7.84 15.98 -4.54
CA GLY A 90 8.70 16.14 -3.35
C GLY A 90 10.17 15.86 -3.61
N ALA A 91 10.50 14.89 -4.46
CA ALA A 91 11.88 14.52 -4.75
C ALA A 91 12.50 15.48 -5.77
N VAL A 92 13.65 16.05 -5.42
CA VAL A 92 14.46 16.90 -6.28
C VAL A 92 15.90 16.37 -6.34
N PRO A 93 16.71 16.73 -7.34
CA PRO A 93 18.12 16.34 -7.38
C PRO A 93 18.82 16.68 -6.07
N GLY A 94 19.43 15.66 -5.44
CA GLY A 94 20.16 15.82 -4.17
C GLY A 94 19.31 15.92 -2.90
N GLY A 95 17.96 15.87 -2.97
CA GLY A 95 17.16 16.04 -1.75
C GLY A 95 15.66 15.91 -1.89
N MET A 96 14.98 16.68 -1.05
CA MET A 96 13.55 16.88 -1.03
C MET A 96 13.26 18.38 -1.06
N ASN A 97 12.20 18.78 -1.76
CA ASN A 97 11.83 20.20 -1.88
C ASN A 97 11.00 20.73 -0.69
N LYS A 98 10.58 19.84 0.21
CA LYS A 98 9.80 20.19 1.40
C LYS A 98 10.37 19.49 2.64
N ARG A 99 10.45 20.24 3.73
CA ARG A 99 10.72 19.69 5.07
C ARG A 99 9.40 19.32 5.73
N ILE A 100 9.34 18.16 6.37
CA ILE A 100 8.24 17.83 7.27
C ILE A 100 8.44 18.57 8.59
N SER A 101 7.40 19.24 9.08
CA SER A 101 7.39 19.88 10.39
C SER A 101 7.11 18.88 11.51
N ALA A 102 7.44 19.25 12.75
CA ALA A 102 7.11 18.44 13.92
C ALA A 102 5.58 18.25 14.05
N ALA A 103 4.79 19.30 13.80
CA ALA A 103 3.34 19.20 13.85
C ALA A 103 2.77 18.24 12.79
N GLU A 104 3.28 18.25 11.56
CA GLU A 104 2.88 17.29 10.52
C GLU A 104 3.24 15.85 10.90
N ARG A 105 4.42 15.65 11.47
CA ARG A 105 4.85 14.34 11.99
C ARG A 105 3.91 13.86 13.10
N ASP A 106 3.60 14.70 14.07
CA ASP A 106 2.79 14.35 15.24
C ASP A 106 1.34 14.01 14.83
N ILE A 107 0.80 14.71 13.81
CA ILE A 107 -0.49 14.36 13.21
C ILE A 107 -0.46 12.96 12.60
N LEU A 108 0.61 12.61 11.89
CA LEU A 108 0.74 11.26 11.30
C LEU A 108 0.91 10.17 12.36
N LEU A 109 1.63 10.48 13.45
CA LEU A 109 1.85 9.51 14.53
C LEU A 109 0.60 9.24 15.37
N LYS A 110 -0.35 10.18 15.40
CA LYS A 110 -1.56 10.05 16.24
C LYS A 110 -2.37 8.78 15.96
N ASP A 111 -2.50 8.41 14.69
CA ASP A 111 -3.35 7.29 14.27
C ASP A 111 -2.54 6.05 13.87
N ILE A 112 -1.22 6.03 14.09
CA ILE A 112 -0.31 4.99 13.55
C ILE A 112 -0.62 3.59 14.08
N ASP A 113 -1.04 3.47 15.33
CA ASP A 113 -1.33 2.19 15.95
C ASP A 113 -2.59 1.57 15.32
N ASP A 114 -3.67 2.32 15.19
CA ASP A 114 -4.90 1.89 14.52
C ASP A 114 -4.63 1.50 13.06
N ILE A 115 -3.88 2.33 12.34
CA ILE A 115 -3.49 2.07 10.94
C ILE A 115 -2.70 0.76 10.83
N THR A 116 -1.79 0.51 11.77
CA THR A 116 -0.98 -0.71 11.81
C THR A 116 -1.85 -1.94 12.06
N GLU A 117 -2.76 -1.88 13.02
CA GLU A 117 -3.66 -3.01 13.33
C GLU A 117 -4.63 -3.30 12.19
N TRP A 118 -5.20 -2.28 11.54
CA TRP A 118 -6.06 -2.49 10.37
C TRP A 118 -5.30 -3.04 9.17
N ALA A 119 -4.06 -2.62 8.96
CA ALA A 119 -3.21 -3.20 7.91
C ALA A 119 -2.90 -4.68 8.18
N LYS A 120 -2.58 -5.06 9.43
CA LYS A 120 -2.40 -6.45 9.82
C LYS A 120 -3.67 -7.28 9.64
N ALA A 121 -4.83 -6.71 10.00
CA ALA A 121 -6.12 -7.37 9.82
C ALA A 121 -6.43 -7.61 8.34
N ALA A 122 -6.11 -6.67 7.45
CA ALA A 122 -6.26 -6.84 6.01
C ALA A 122 -5.36 -7.95 5.46
N VAL A 123 -4.10 -8.02 5.91
CA VAL A 123 -3.17 -9.11 5.53
C VAL A 123 -3.70 -10.47 6.03
N LYS A 124 -4.20 -10.53 7.26
CA LYS A 124 -4.81 -11.75 7.80
C LYS A 124 -6.02 -12.18 6.98
N LEU A 125 -6.93 -11.27 6.68
CA LEU A 125 -8.11 -11.55 5.85
C LEU A 125 -7.73 -12.09 4.47
N SER A 126 -6.76 -11.45 3.81
CA SER A 126 -6.25 -11.88 2.51
C SER A 126 -5.65 -13.28 2.55
N ARG A 127 -4.85 -13.57 3.60
CA ARG A 127 -4.26 -14.89 3.81
C ARG A 127 -5.32 -15.96 4.08
N ASP A 128 -6.27 -15.68 4.96
CA ASP A 128 -7.33 -16.62 5.33
C ASP A 128 -8.20 -16.95 4.09
N TYR A 129 -8.50 -15.95 3.27
CA TYR A 129 -9.17 -16.15 1.98
C TYR A 129 -8.37 -17.06 1.04
N HIS A 130 -7.07 -16.78 0.88
CA HIS A 130 -6.18 -17.62 0.05
C HIS A 130 -6.17 -19.07 0.51
N LEU A 131 -6.02 -19.32 1.81
CA LEU A 131 -5.98 -20.67 2.37
C LEU A 131 -7.33 -21.40 2.19
N SER A 132 -8.45 -20.69 2.27
CA SER A 132 -9.79 -21.27 2.07
C SER A 132 -10.09 -21.57 0.59
N ASN A 133 -9.43 -20.89 -0.33
CA ASN A 133 -9.66 -20.98 -1.78
C ASN A 133 -8.38 -21.34 -2.55
N GLN A 134 -7.52 -22.13 -1.95
CA GLN A 134 -6.18 -22.41 -2.45
C GLN A 134 -6.11 -22.94 -3.89
N PRO A 135 -6.94 -23.89 -4.32
CA PRO A 135 -6.91 -24.35 -5.71
C PRO A 135 -7.12 -23.19 -6.70
N MET A 136 -8.17 -22.43 -6.55
CA MET A 136 -8.47 -21.28 -7.40
C MET A 136 -7.39 -20.19 -7.31
N SER A 137 -6.92 -19.87 -6.10
CA SER A 137 -5.91 -18.82 -5.88
C SER A 137 -4.54 -19.19 -6.46
N CYS A 138 -4.20 -20.50 -6.53
CA CYS A 138 -2.94 -20.98 -7.11
C CYS A 138 -2.98 -21.08 -8.64
N GLU A 139 -4.16 -21.27 -9.21
CA GLU A 139 -4.34 -21.42 -10.66
C GLU A 139 -4.66 -20.09 -11.35
N PHE A 140 -5.28 -19.13 -10.61
CA PHE A 140 -5.72 -17.87 -11.18
C PHE A 140 -4.54 -17.02 -11.68
N GLY A 141 -4.53 -16.76 -12.99
CA GLY A 141 -3.51 -15.93 -13.63
C GLY A 141 -2.11 -16.56 -13.69
N THR A 142 -1.98 -17.84 -13.36
CA THR A 142 -0.70 -18.54 -13.40
C THR A 142 -0.33 -18.90 -14.84
N MET A 143 0.84 -18.46 -15.26
CA MET A 143 1.39 -18.79 -16.58
C MET A 143 2.91 -18.95 -16.49
N PRO A 144 3.54 -19.83 -17.29
CA PRO A 144 4.99 -19.90 -17.38
C PRO A 144 5.54 -18.56 -17.87
N SER A 145 6.40 -17.92 -17.08
CA SER A 145 7.04 -16.68 -17.45
C SER A 145 8.35 -16.48 -16.68
N ASN A 146 9.12 -15.46 -17.10
CA ASN A 146 10.26 -14.99 -16.32
C ASN A 146 9.78 -13.98 -15.28
N TYR A 147 10.39 -14.01 -14.11
CA TYR A 147 10.04 -13.14 -13.00
C TYR A 147 11.21 -12.23 -12.65
N LEU A 148 10.90 -10.97 -12.36
CA LEU A 148 11.87 -9.98 -11.93
C LEU A 148 11.40 -9.37 -10.61
N SER A 149 12.27 -9.33 -9.61
CA SER A 149 11.95 -8.74 -8.30
C SER A 149 13.15 -8.06 -7.67
N LEU A 150 12.88 -7.18 -6.70
CA LEU A 150 13.89 -6.69 -5.78
C LEU A 150 14.02 -7.69 -4.63
N VAL A 151 15.24 -8.02 -4.26
CA VAL A 151 15.54 -8.94 -3.16
C VAL A 151 16.59 -8.38 -2.21
N ARG A 152 16.47 -8.76 -0.95
CA ARG A 152 17.50 -8.58 0.07
C ARG A 152 18.63 -9.59 -0.10
N PRO A 153 19.77 -9.42 0.61
CA PRO A 153 20.86 -10.40 0.59
C PRO A 153 20.46 -11.81 1.03
N ASP A 154 19.45 -11.94 1.90
CA ASP A 154 18.87 -13.22 2.35
C ASP A 154 17.88 -13.85 1.36
N GLY A 155 17.64 -13.19 0.22
CA GLY A 155 16.69 -13.64 -0.80
C GLY A 155 15.24 -13.23 -0.56
N ALA A 156 14.92 -12.59 0.56
CA ALA A 156 13.57 -12.10 0.82
C ALA A 156 13.19 -10.92 -0.09
N LEU A 157 11.91 -10.76 -0.34
CA LEU A 157 11.38 -9.62 -1.10
C LEU A 157 11.77 -8.30 -0.44
N GLU A 158 12.25 -7.36 -1.24
CA GLU A 158 12.52 -5.99 -0.83
C GLU A 158 11.72 -5.03 -1.71
N LEU A 159 11.17 -3.99 -1.11
CA LEU A 159 10.29 -3.06 -1.82
C LEU A 159 10.95 -1.70 -2.12
N TYR A 160 12.15 -1.43 -1.60
CA TYR A 160 12.80 -0.13 -1.74
C TYR A 160 14.28 -0.20 -2.14
N ASP A 161 15.15 -0.80 -1.33
CA ASP A 161 16.62 -0.80 -1.50
C ASP A 161 17.18 -2.17 -1.97
N GLY A 162 16.34 -3.06 -2.50
CA GLY A 162 16.74 -4.39 -2.93
C GLY A 162 17.62 -4.39 -4.18
N LYS A 163 18.26 -5.54 -4.43
CA LYS A 163 18.93 -5.83 -5.71
C LYS A 163 17.96 -6.50 -6.66
N LEU A 164 18.07 -6.18 -7.95
CA LEU A 164 17.32 -6.88 -8.98
C LEU A 164 17.77 -8.35 -9.07
N ARG A 165 16.80 -9.25 -9.07
CA ARG A 165 16.96 -10.67 -9.37
C ARG A 165 15.94 -11.07 -10.43
N ALA A 166 16.41 -11.70 -11.51
CA ALA A 166 15.64 -12.36 -12.55
C ALA A 166 15.72 -13.87 -12.38
#